data_bbf42e6bfc9c9591d69607d48be91001
#
_entry.id   bbf42e6bfc9c9591d69607d48be91001
#
_cell.length_a   1.000
_cell.length_b   1.000
_cell.length_c   1.000
_cell.angle_alpha   90.00
_cell.angle_beta   90.00
_cell.angle_gamma   90.00
#
_symmetry.space_group_name_H-M   'P 1'
#
loop_
_entity.id
_entity.type
_entity.pdbx_description
1 polymer ?
#
loop_
_entity_poly.entity_id
_entity_poly.type
_entity_poly.pdbx_seq_one_letter_code
_entity_poly.pdbx_strand_id
1 'polypeptide(L)'
;RHYEPVREESNAGKICIIIGIAVLAVLLLGYIAGLAVYHSKFLPKTYVNGVDIGGMTAEEASDAVLNTAQDMGLTFIPKNGDPITFKGSSFGCTVTLPDNALTEPADESHALWFRKLFSKTEYTVKMQDSYSEDALVSLIAAYDWGNVPPTDAKVVQNEDGSFTIQPEDNGNMVDTQKLSDYTVAQMREGNNTIQMADSDCYKKAAVTAESLEPTLALYNKIGAVEITYDMTDREEIFDPVGTEKLDHATIMDWITTDGDDITVDTDKASAWVQEHIADKYDTLVTGYNFKFKATEDGEIPLPIGSDGIYGWKTNVSATVEKLVDYIKAGEAVTIEPVYKVEGFRMNSN
;
A
#
# COMPACT_ATOMS: atom_id res chain seq x y z
N ARG A 1 112.04 25.88 -27.96
CA ARG A 1 111.47 24.71 -27.18
C ARG A 1 109.93 24.81 -27.31
N HIS A 2 109.35 23.93 -28.07
CA HIS A 2 107.93 23.73 -28.16
C HIS A 2 107.47 22.88 -26.94
N TYR A 3 106.58 23.43 -26.17
CA TYR A 3 105.85 22.70 -25.14
C TYR A 3 104.60 22.13 -25.78
N GLU A 4 104.53 20.81 -25.91
CA GLU A 4 103.26 20.11 -26.20
C GLU A 4 102.41 20.00 -24.91
N PRO A 5 101.13 20.35 -24.93
CA PRO A 5 100.32 20.17 -23.79
C PRO A 5 99.95 18.67 -23.65
N VAL A 6 100.25 18.07 -22.45
CA VAL A 6 99.81 16.77 -22.08
C VAL A 6 98.28 16.77 -22.03
N ARG A 7 97.72 16.01 -22.92
CA ARG A 7 96.27 15.79 -22.93
C ARG A 7 95.92 14.88 -21.74
N GLU A 8 95.40 15.43 -20.66
CA GLU A 8 94.81 14.62 -19.60
C GLU A 8 93.57 13.83 -20.17
N GLU A 9 93.72 12.51 -20.33
CA GLU A 9 92.64 11.66 -20.71
C GLU A 9 91.53 11.72 -19.55
N SER A 10 90.46 12.40 -19.86
CA SER A 10 89.34 12.51 -18.94
C SER A 10 88.79 11.10 -18.60
N ASN A 11 88.95 10.65 -17.35
CA ASN A 11 88.41 9.40 -16.87
C ASN A 11 86.86 9.38 -16.74
N ALA A 12 86.23 10.50 -17.10
CA ALA A 12 84.75 10.68 -17.05
C ALA A 12 84.00 9.61 -17.90
N GLY A 13 84.53 9.30 -19.10
CA GLY A 13 83.89 8.29 -19.97
C GLY A 13 83.98 6.90 -19.40
N LYS A 14 85.10 6.53 -18.75
CA LYS A 14 85.22 5.21 -18.08
C LYS A 14 84.34 5.10 -16.86
N ILE A 15 84.15 6.19 -16.08
CA ILE A 15 83.27 6.26 -14.96
C ILE A 15 81.79 6.12 -15.44
N CYS A 16 81.39 6.80 -16.48
CA CYS A 16 80.02 6.68 -17.06
C CYS A 16 79.71 5.24 -17.53
N ILE A 17 80.68 4.56 -18.14
CA ILE A 17 80.55 3.15 -18.56
C ILE A 17 80.38 2.22 -17.37
N ILE A 18 81.21 2.40 -16.31
CA ILE A 18 81.13 1.61 -15.10
C ILE A 18 79.74 1.80 -14.40
N ILE A 19 79.27 3.03 -14.28
CA ILE A 19 77.94 3.36 -13.76
C ILE A 19 76.90 2.73 -14.64
N GLY A 20 76.98 2.82 -15.95
CA GLY A 20 76.01 2.19 -16.87
C GLY A 20 75.93 0.64 -16.70
N ILE A 21 77.13 -0.02 -16.58
CA ILE A 21 77.21 -1.47 -16.33
C ILE A 21 76.64 -1.82 -14.97
N ALA A 22 76.88 -1.03 -13.90
CA ALA A 22 76.34 -1.26 -12.57
C ALA A 22 74.82 -1.12 -12.57
N VAL A 23 74.27 -0.09 -13.21
CA VAL A 23 72.83 0.08 -13.38
C VAL A 23 72.19 -1.08 -14.16
N LEU A 24 72.81 -1.51 -15.24
CA LEU A 24 72.36 -2.64 -16.05
C LEU A 24 72.36 -3.95 -15.23
N ALA A 25 73.41 -4.17 -14.43
CA ALA A 25 73.50 -5.34 -13.54
C ALA A 25 72.39 -5.32 -12.49
N VAL A 26 72.10 -4.17 -11.87
CA VAL A 26 71.00 -4.03 -10.89
C VAL A 26 69.64 -4.27 -11.55
N LEU A 27 69.42 -3.73 -12.75
CA LEU A 27 68.20 -3.97 -13.50
C LEU A 27 68.04 -5.44 -13.91
N LEU A 28 69.13 -6.13 -14.30
CA LEU A 28 69.12 -7.53 -14.65
C LEU A 28 68.84 -8.41 -13.44
N LEU A 29 69.44 -8.11 -12.30
CA LEU A 29 69.22 -8.81 -11.05
C LEU A 29 67.77 -8.62 -10.57
N GLY A 30 67.24 -7.40 -10.67
CA GLY A 30 65.83 -7.09 -10.35
C GLY A 30 64.86 -7.83 -11.30
N TYR A 31 65.19 -7.92 -12.58
CA TYR A 31 64.41 -8.68 -13.55
C TYR A 31 64.40 -10.18 -13.24
N ILE A 32 65.52 -10.79 -12.94
CA ILE A 32 65.64 -12.22 -12.55
C ILE A 32 64.93 -12.47 -11.26
N ALA A 33 65.02 -11.58 -10.27
CA ALA A 33 64.29 -11.70 -9.02
C ALA A 33 62.76 -11.66 -9.24
N GLY A 34 62.32 -10.76 -10.08
CA GLY A 34 60.92 -10.68 -10.46
C GLY A 34 60.41 -11.96 -11.16
N LEU A 35 61.21 -12.51 -12.12
CA LEU A 35 60.87 -13.78 -12.74
C LEU A 35 60.75 -14.90 -11.70
N ALA A 36 61.65 -14.94 -10.73
CA ALA A 36 61.61 -15.97 -9.65
C ALA A 36 60.37 -15.81 -8.73
N VAL A 37 60.02 -14.58 -8.40
CA VAL A 37 58.83 -14.29 -7.56
C VAL A 37 57.53 -14.64 -8.29
N TYR A 38 57.41 -14.26 -9.53
CA TYR A 38 56.14 -14.44 -10.30
C TYR A 38 56.10 -15.78 -11.04
N HIS A 39 57.07 -16.65 -10.94
CA HIS A 39 57.07 -17.96 -11.58
C HIS A 39 55.83 -18.83 -11.21
N SER A 40 55.36 -18.73 -9.95
CA SER A 40 54.23 -19.49 -9.43
C SER A 40 53.13 -18.60 -8.87
N LYS A 41 53.18 -17.31 -9.19
CA LYS A 41 52.24 -16.30 -8.67
C LYS A 41 51.67 -15.46 -9.82
N PHE A 42 50.46 -14.95 -9.66
CA PHE A 42 49.86 -14.04 -10.59
C PHE A 42 50.66 -12.73 -10.70
N LEU A 43 50.63 -12.15 -11.88
CA LEU A 43 51.32 -10.89 -12.13
C LEU A 43 50.74 -9.73 -11.32
N PRO A 44 51.53 -8.67 -11.00
CA PRO A 44 51.01 -7.54 -10.23
C PRO A 44 49.82 -6.88 -10.91
N LYS A 45 48.91 -6.31 -10.12
CA LYS A 45 47.70 -5.62 -10.60
C LYS A 45 46.82 -6.48 -11.51
N THR A 46 46.79 -7.78 -11.29
CA THR A 46 45.85 -8.70 -11.90
C THR A 46 44.62 -8.82 -10.98
N TYR A 47 43.46 -8.61 -11.56
CA TYR A 47 42.18 -8.62 -10.86
C TYR A 47 41.26 -9.70 -11.45
N VAL A 48 40.54 -10.40 -10.60
CA VAL A 48 39.47 -11.32 -10.99
C VAL A 48 38.18 -10.90 -10.27
N ASN A 49 37.14 -10.57 -11.02
CA ASN A 49 35.88 -10.06 -10.48
C ASN A 49 36.06 -8.90 -9.46
N GLY A 50 37.03 -8.01 -9.73
CA GLY A 50 37.36 -6.88 -8.87
C GLY A 50 38.29 -7.20 -7.69
N VAL A 51 38.63 -8.46 -7.43
CA VAL A 51 39.57 -8.88 -6.40
C VAL A 51 40.99 -8.81 -6.92
N ASP A 52 41.89 -8.10 -6.21
CA ASP A 52 43.31 -8.07 -6.54
C ASP A 52 43.98 -9.40 -6.17
N ILE A 53 44.40 -10.18 -7.16
CA ILE A 53 45.10 -11.45 -7.01
C ILE A 53 46.58 -11.35 -7.30
N GLY A 54 47.09 -10.12 -7.61
CA GLY A 54 48.47 -9.88 -7.93
C GLY A 54 49.43 -10.32 -6.84
N GLY A 55 50.42 -11.17 -7.15
CA GLY A 55 51.36 -11.72 -6.23
C GLY A 55 50.86 -12.91 -5.39
N MET A 56 49.64 -13.35 -5.62
CA MET A 56 49.07 -14.56 -5.01
C MET A 56 49.41 -15.82 -5.79
N THR A 57 49.45 -16.96 -5.14
CA THR A 57 49.44 -18.26 -5.79
C THR A 57 48.02 -18.57 -6.32
N ALA A 58 47.83 -19.60 -7.12
CA ALA A 58 46.53 -20.01 -7.61
C ALA A 58 45.57 -20.40 -6.49
N GLU A 59 46.04 -21.02 -5.42
CA GLU A 59 45.27 -21.39 -4.25
C GLU A 59 44.82 -20.14 -3.45
N GLU A 60 45.79 -19.25 -3.13
CA GLU A 60 45.52 -17.99 -2.43
C GLU A 60 44.52 -17.10 -3.23
N ALA A 61 44.66 -17.05 -4.55
CA ALA A 61 43.76 -16.29 -5.43
C ALA A 61 42.37 -16.90 -5.47
N SER A 62 42.25 -18.22 -5.56
CA SER A 62 40.98 -18.92 -5.51
C SER A 62 40.25 -18.63 -4.20
N ASP A 63 40.96 -18.75 -3.06
CA ASP A 63 40.40 -18.47 -1.74
C ASP A 63 39.94 -16.99 -1.62
N ALA A 64 40.76 -16.04 -2.10
CA ALA A 64 40.43 -14.63 -2.04
C ALA A 64 39.20 -14.29 -2.85
N VAL A 65 39.08 -14.82 -4.07
CA VAL A 65 37.93 -14.61 -4.96
C VAL A 65 36.67 -15.26 -4.38
N LEU A 66 36.79 -16.50 -3.86
CA LEU A 66 35.67 -17.22 -3.23
C LEU A 66 35.17 -16.54 -1.95
N ASN A 67 36.08 -16.09 -1.09
CA ASN A 67 35.73 -15.41 0.14
C ASN A 67 34.97 -14.10 -0.14
N THR A 68 35.43 -13.35 -1.14
CA THR A 68 34.74 -12.10 -1.56
C THR A 68 33.37 -12.39 -2.14
N ALA A 69 33.21 -13.47 -2.88
CA ALA A 69 31.93 -13.88 -3.46
C ALA A 69 30.94 -14.40 -2.39
N GLN A 70 31.43 -15.13 -1.38
CA GLN A 70 30.60 -15.58 -0.27
C GLN A 70 30.08 -14.43 0.62
N ASP A 71 30.81 -13.31 0.68
CA ASP A 71 30.36 -12.09 1.36
C ASP A 71 29.36 -11.28 0.53
N MET A 72 29.18 -11.60 -0.76
CA MET A 72 28.14 -10.97 -1.59
C MET A 72 26.77 -11.42 -1.09
N GLY A 73 26.12 -10.52 -0.40
CA GLY A 73 24.80 -10.73 0.18
C GLY A 73 23.67 -10.47 -0.81
N LEU A 74 22.49 -10.87 -0.37
CA LEU A 74 21.23 -10.53 -1.02
C LEU A 74 20.70 -9.22 -0.42
N THR A 75 20.46 -8.21 -1.25
CA THR A 75 20.01 -6.90 -0.80
C THR A 75 18.56 -6.67 -1.18
N PHE A 76 17.72 -6.38 -0.21
CA PHE A 76 16.33 -5.97 -0.38
C PHE A 76 16.25 -4.46 -0.32
N ILE A 77 15.56 -3.86 -1.30
CA ILE A 77 15.26 -2.44 -1.35
C ILE A 77 13.76 -2.26 -1.07
N PRO A 78 13.38 -1.90 0.17
CA PRO A 78 11.99 -1.68 0.52
C PRO A 78 11.43 -0.43 -0.16
N LYS A 79 10.10 -0.31 -0.23
CA LYS A 79 9.41 0.88 -0.74
C LYS A 79 9.79 2.15 0.03
N ASN A 80 10.00 2.00 1.34
CA ASN A 80 10.42 3.07 2.24
C ASN A 80 11.48 2.52 3.19
N GLY A 81 12.49 3.31 3.53
CA GLY A 81 13.58 2.92 4.44
C GLY A 81 14.88 2.58 3.73
N ASP A 82 15.85 2.12 4.51
CA ASP A 82 17.18 1.78 4.03
C ASP A 82 17.23 0.37 3.43
N PRO A 83 18.16 0.09 2.51
CA PRO A 83 18.39 -1.25 1.99
C PRO A 83 18.77 -2.24 3.11
N ILE A 84 18.21 -3.45 3.02
CA ILE A 84 18.44 -4.54 3.98
C ILE A 84 19.26 -5.61 3.28
N THR A 85 20.41 -5.96 3.85
CA THR A 85 21.30 -6.96 3.25
C THR A 85 21.41 -8.21 4.12
N PHE A 86 21.09 -9.35 3.54
CA PHE A 86 21.36 -10.67 4.12
C PHE A 86 22.68 -11.20 3.59
N LYS A 87 23.54 -11.65 4.50
CA LYS A 87 24.80 -12.29 4.10
C LYS A 87 24.52 -13.62 3.43
N GLY A 88 25.28 -13.96 2.39
CA GLY A 88 25.14 -15.25 1.70
C GLY A 88 25.24 -16.46 2.64
N SER A 89 26.11 -16.38 3.64
CA SER A 89 26.25 -17.43 4.68
C SER A 89 24.94 -17.67 5.47
N SER A 90 24.06 -16.68 5.59
CA SER A 90 22.81 -16.80 6.37
C SER A 90 21.77 -17.71 5.70
N PHE A 91 21.85 -17.91 4.38
CA PHE A 91 20.99 -18.82 3.63
C PHE A 91 21.75 -19.92 2.90
N GLY A 92 22.97 -20.26 3.41
CA GLY A 92 23.76 -21.37 2.90
C GLY A 92 24.29 -21.16 1.49
N CYS A 93 24.55 -19.90 1.09
CA CYS A 93 25.15 -19.62 -0.21
C CYS A 93 26.58 -20.17 -0.22
N THR A 94 26.86 -21.03 -1.19
CA THR A 94 28.20 -21.55 -1.48
C THR A 94 28.53 -21.18 -2.91
N VAL A 95 29.71 -20.60 -3.11
CA VAL A 95 30.20 -20.23 -4.42
C VAL A 95 31.38 -21.11 -4.77
N THR A 96 31.39 -21.65 -5.97
CA THR A 96 32.50 -22.45 -6.48
C THR A 96 33.06 -21.81 -7.75
N LEU A 97 34.38 -21.88 -7.87
CA LEU A 97 35.06 -21.49 -9.11
C LEU A 97 35.12 -22.73 -10.04
N PRO A 98 34.85 -22.57 -11.34
CA PRO A 98 35.15 -23.65 -12.31
C PRO A 98 36.64 -24.01 -12.29
N ASP A 99 36.98 -25.27 -12.55
CA ASP A 99 38.37 -25.78 -12.51
C ASP A 99 39.34 -24.97 -13.39
N ASN A 100 38.84 -24.30 -14.43
CA ASN A 100 39.65 -23.49 -15.35
C ASN A 100 39.51 -21.97 -15.12
N ALA A 101 38.87 -21.53 -14.05
CA ALA A 101 38.55 -20.12 -13.79
C ALA A 101 39.76 -19.18 -13.81
N LEU A 102 40.89 -19.67 -13.29
CA LEU A 102 42.14 -18.91 -13.17
C LEU A 102 43.17 -19.24 -14.27
N THR A 103 42.79 -20.04 -15.29
CA THR A 103 43.73 -20.47 -16.36
C THR A 103 44.18 -19.25 -17.20
N GLU A 104 43.25 -18.41 -17.63
CA GLU A 104 43.57 -17.22 -18.45
C GLU A 104 44.47 -16.23 -17.72
N PRO A 105 44.24 -15.83 -16.47
CA PRO A 105 45.16 -15.05 -15.67
C PRO A 105 46.55 -15.71 -15.47
N ALA A 106 46.58 -17.05 -15.37
CA ALA A 106 47.82 -17.81 -15.15
C ALA A 106 48.66 -17.96 -16.41
N ASP A 107 48.08 -17.94 -17.61
CA ASP A 107 48.74 -18.10 -18.90
C ASP A 107 49.44 -16.81 -19.35
N GLU A 108 49.37 -15.70 -18.63
CA GLU A 108 50.07 -14.48 -18.94
C GLU A 108 51.59 -14.67 -18.93
N SER A 109 52.28 -14.07 -19.95
CA SER A 109 53.73 -14.18 -20.04
C SER A 109 54.43 -13.49 -18.86
N HIS A 110 55.08 -14.29 -18.00
CA HIS A 110 55.85 -13.83 -16.85
C HIS A 110 57.11 -13.04 -17.26
N ALA A 111 57.56 -13.15 -18.51
CA ALA A 111 58.71 -12.42 -19.02
C ALA A 111 58.47 -10.88 -19.05
N LEU A 112 57.23 -10.46 -19.06
CA LEU A 112 56.86 -9.03 -19.10
C LEU A 112 56.25 -8.51 -17.78
N TRP A 113 56.55 -9.17 -16.65
CA TRP A 113 56.02 -8.86 -15.33
C TRP A 113 56.15 -7.37 -14.95
N PHE A 114 57.25 -6.73 -15.31
CA PHE A 114 57.54 -5.31 -15.01
C PHE A 114 56.60 -4.35 -15.68
N ARG A 115 55.99 -4.71 -16.82
CA ARG A 115 54.97 -3.91 -17.49
C ARG A 115 53.67 -3.85 -16.70
N LYS A 116 53.34 -4.89 -15.98
CA LYS A 116 52.14 -5.00 -15.13
C LYS A 116 52.20 -4.13 -13.87
N LEU A 117 53.38 -3.65 -13.48
CA LEU A 117 53.49 -2.68 -12.39
C LEU A 117 52.77 -1.36 -12.73
N PHE A 118 52.56 -1.07 -14.02
CA PHE A 118 52.01 0.19 -14.51
C PHE A 118 50.64 0.04 -15.17
N SER A 119 50.14 -1.20 -15.38
CA SER A 119 48.84 -1.46 -16.02
C SER A 119 47.99 -2.46 -15.21
N LYS A 120 46.72 -2.14 -14.99
CA LYS A 120 45.70 -3.06 -14.42
C LYS A 120 45.25 -4.01 -15.50
N THR A 121 45.08 -5.31 -15.14
CA THR A 121 44.40 -6.29 -15.98
C THR A 121 43.23 -6.86 -15.17
N GLU A 122 42.06 -6.94 -15.75
CA GLU A 122 40.86 -7.42 -15.09
C GLU A 122 40.25 -8.57 -15.90
N TYR A 123 39.95 -9.64 -15.21
CA TYR A 123 39.27 -10.83 -15.72
C TYR A 123 37.91 -10.99 -15.08
N THR A 124 36.93 -11.41 -15.87
CA THR A 124 35.59 -11.73 -15.37
C THR A 124 35.38 -13.24 -15.48
N VAL A 125 35.18 -13.87 -14.34
CA VAL A 125 34.92 -15.30 -14.25
C VAL A 125 33.51 -15.52 -13.76
N LYS A 126 32.74 -16.36 -14.48
CA LYS A 126 31.42 -16.81 -14.00
C LYS A 126 31.63 -17.85 -12.90
N MET A 127 31.17 -17.53 -11.71
CA MET A 127 31.12 -18.44 -10.59
C MET A 127 29.86 -19.30 -10.67
N GLN A 128 29.92 -20.48 -10.09
CA GLN A 128 28.75 -21.32 -9.87
C GLN A 128 28.34 -21.12 -8.41
N ASP A 129 27.14 -20.59 -8.24
CA ASP A 129 26.53 -20.39 -6.94
C ASP A 129 25.47 -21.44 -6.69
N SER A 130 25.37 -21.90 -5.48
CA SER A 130 24.27 -22.69 -4.95
C SER A 130 23.87 -22.15 -3.60
N TYR A 131 22.58 -22.14 -3.31
CA TYR A 131 22.05 -21.70 -2.04
C TYR A 131 20.88 -22.60 -1.63
N SER A 132 20.54 -22.56 -0.35
CA SER A 132 19.38 -23.28 0.17
C SER A 132 18.14 -22.40 0.03
N GLU A 133 17.24 -22.74 -0.89
CA GLU A 133 15.95 -22.05 -1.04
C GLU A 133 15.14 -22.10 0.26
N ASP A 134 15.11 -23.24 0.96
CA ASP A 134 14.40 -23.39 2.23
C ASP A 134 14.98 -22.48 3.33
N ALA A 135 16.29 -22.34 3.40
CA ALA A 135 16.94 -21.45 4.35
C ALA A 135 16.66 -19.99 4.03
N LEU A 136 16.66 -19.61 2.74
CA LEU A 136 16.33 -18.27 2.30
C LEU A 136 14.88 -17.91 2.62
N VAL A 137 13.93 -18.78 2.28
CA VAL A 137 12.49 -18.59 2.59
C VAL A 137 12.29 -18.46 4.11
N SER A 138 12.96 -19.32 4.91
CA SER A 138 12.88 -19.25 6.36
C SER A 138 13.45 -17.94 6.91
N LEU A 139 14.53 -17.43 6.33
CA LEU A 139 15.17 -16.18 6.73
C LEU A 139 14.25 -14.97 6.40
N ILE A 140 13.65 -14.95 5.22
CA ILE A 140 12.68 -13.91 4.82
C ILE A 140 11.45 -13.93 5.72
N ALA A 141 10.95 -15.12 6.06
CA ALA A 141 9.77 -15.27 6.92
C ALA A 141 10.04 -14.85 8.38
N ALA A 142 11.27 -15.07 8.87
CA ALA A 142 11.66 -14.77 10.24
C ALA A 142 12.10 -13.30 10.45
N TYR A 143 12.39 -12.58 9.37
CA TYR A 143 12.87 -11.20 9.46
C TYR A 143 11.74 -10.23 9.87
N ASP A 144 12.05 -9.31 10.78
CA ASP A 144 11.12 -8.23 11.14
C ASP A 144 11.16 -7.11 10.11
N TRP A 145 10.17 -7.12 9.22
CA TRP A 145 10.02 -6.11 8.15
C TRP A 145 9.42 -4.79 8.65
N GLY A 146 9.19 -4.63 9.95
CA GLY A 146 8.57 -3.44 10.53
C GLY A 146 7.12 -3.25 10.05
N ASN A 147 6.35 -4.34 10.03
CA ASN A 147 5.04 -4.43 9.40
C ASN A 147 4.00 -3.49 10.02
N VAL A 148 3.50 -2.55 9.24
CA VAL A 148 2.30 -1.76 9.53
C VAL A 148 1.17 -2.32 8.66
N PRO A 149 0.10 -2.87 9.25
CA PRO A 149 -1.00 -3.45 8.48
C PRO A 149 -1.74 -2.38 7.68
N PRO A 150 -2.36 -2.75 6.55
CA PRO A 150 -3.23 -1.84 5.82
C PRO A 150 -4.49 -1.52 6.63
N THR A 151 -5.02 -0.34 6.41
CA THR A 151 -6.29 0.12 6.97
C THR A 151 -7.23 0.46 5.83
N ASP A 152 -8.45 -0.08 5.86
CA ASP A 152 -9.44 0.13 4.82
C ASP A 152 -9.98 1.57 4.83
N ALA A 153 -10.34 2.05 3.63
CA ALA A 153 -11.10 3.27 3.49
C ALA A 153 -12.48 3.13 4.15
N LYS A 154 -13.03 4.23 4.62
CA LYS A 154 -14.38 4.27 5.20
C LYS A 154 -15.06 5.61 4.96
N VAL A 155 -16.39 5.58 4.84
CA VAL A 155 -17.20 6.80 4.86
C VAL A 155 -17.33 7.28 6.30
N VAL A 156 -17.09 8.55 6.54
CA VAL A 156 -17.21 9.20 7.85
C VAL A 156 -18.14 10.40 7.76
N GLN A 157 -18.96 10.60 8.81
CA GLN A 157 -19.79 11.78 8.93
C GLN A 157 -19.01 12.90 9.59
N ASN A 158 -19.06 14.08 9.02
CA ASN A 158 -18.48 15.30 9.55
C ASN A 158 -19.42 15.96 10.60
N GLU A 159 -18.87 16.93 11.35
CA GLU A 159 -19.65 17.68 12.36
C GLU A 159 -20.82 18.47 11.76
N ASP A 160 -20.73 18.86 10.51
CA ASP A 160 -21.78 19.57 9.76
C ASP A 160 -22.85 18.65 9.18
N GLY A 161 -22.75 17.34 9.41
CA GLY A 161 -23.67 16.33 8.90
C GLY A 161 -23.35 15.82 7.50
N SER A 162 -22.38 16.39 6.79
CA SER A 162 -21.91 15.90 5.49
C SER A 162 -21.08 14.63 5.65
N PHE A 163 -20.90 13.90 4.54
CA PHE A 163 -20.10 12.68 4.52
C PHE A 163 -18.86 12.88 3.66
N THR A 164 -17.76 12.29 4.09
CA THR A 164 -16.50 12.25 3.36
C THR A 164 -15.90 10.86 3.43
N ILE A 165 -15.00 10.54 2.49
CA ILE A 165 -14.21 9.31 2.56
C ILE A 165 -12.92 9.62 3.31
N GLN A 166 -12.68 8.87 4.38
CA GLN A 166 -11.34 8.73 4.93
C GLN A 166 -10.64 7.67 4.07
N PRO A 167 -9.56 8.04 3.34
CA PRO A 167 -8.90 7.12 2.42
C PRO A 167 -8.22 5.99 3.18
N GLU A 168 -7.97 4.92 2.44
CA GLU A 168 -7.18 3.78 2.91
C GLU A 168 -5.72 4.17 3.14
N ASP A 169 -5.09 3.48 4.08
CA ASP A 169 -3.64 3.45 4.24
C ASP A 169 -3.16 2.02 3.96
N ASN A 170 -2.37 1.84 2.91
CA ASN A 170 -1.83 0.53 2.56
C ASN A 170 -0.72 0.07 3.50
N GLY A 171 -0.21 0.96 4.36
CA GLY A 171 0.89 0.61 5.26
C GLY A 171 2.11 0.07 4.51
N ASN A 172 2.81 -0.88 5.15
CA ASN A 172 3.98 -1.55 4.59
C ASN A 172 4.06 -3.05 4.94
N MET A 173 2.94 -3.67 5.32
CA MET A 173 2.92 -5.08 5.71
C MET A 173 3.33 -5.98 4.56
N VAL A 174 4.38 -6.78 4.79
CA VAL A 174 4.96 -7.68 3.79
C VAL A 174 4.27 -9.05 3.84
N ASP A 175 3.87 -9.53 2.67
CA ASP A 175 3.54 -10.93 2.41
C ASP A 175 4.85 -11.67 2.13
N THR A 176 5.38 -12.35 3.14
CA THR A 176 6.68 -13.02 3.07
C THR A 176 6.70 -14.17 2.08
N GLN A 177 5.55 -14.79 1.77
CA GLN A 177 5.48 -15.83 0.75
C GLN A 177 5.70 -15.24 -0.64
N LYS A 178 4.97 -14.18 -1.00
CA LYS A 178 5.15 -13.48 -2.29
C LYS A 178 6.58 -12.94 -2.44
N LEU A 179 7.12 -12.35 -1.37
CA LEU A 179 8.48 -11.85 -1.39
C LEU A 179 9.49 -12.98 -1.61
N SER A 180 9.30 -14.13 -0.96
CA SER A 180 10.17 -15.30 -1.12
C SER A 180 10.11 -15.85 -2.54
N ASP A 181 8.93 -16.05 -3.09
CA ASP A 181 8.74 -16.57 -4.44
C ASP A 181 9.40 -15.66 -5.49
N TYR A 182 9.20 -14.35 -5.36
CA TYR A 182 9.84 -13.36 -6.23
C TYR A 182 11.36 -13.36 -6.06
N THR A 183 11.87 -13.42 -4.83
CA THR A 183 13.30 -13.43 -4.53
C THR A 183 13.98 -14.64 -5.13
N VAL A 184 13.41 -15.84 -4.97
CA VAL A 184 13.93 -17.08 -5.56
C VAL A 184 13.97 -16.98 -7.08
N ALA A 185 12.94 -16.43 -7.72
CA ALA A 185 12.91 -16.21 -9.16
C ALA A 185 14.04 -15.27 -9.61
N GLN A 186 14.24 -14.15 -8.93
CA GLN A 186 15.29 -13.18 -9.25
C GLN A 186 16.68 -13.75 -9.04
N MET A 187 16.90 -14.52 -7.98
CA MET A 187 18.19 -15.18 -7.74
C MET A 187 18.52 -16.22 -8.82
N ARG A 188 17.52 -16.96 -9.32
CA ARG A 188 17.71 -17.89 -10.45
C ARG A 188 18.14 -17.19 -11.76
N GLU A 189 17.77 -15.90 -11.90
CA GLU A 189 18.22 -15.04 -13.00
C GLU A 189 19.60 -14.40 -12.74
N GLY A 190 20.16 -14.59 -11.57
CA GLY A 190 21.46 -14.02 -11.14
C GLY A 190 21.36 -12.62 -10.52
N ASN A 191 20.15 -12.17 -10.16
CA ASN A 191 19.95 -10.90 -9.51
C ASN A 191 20.05 -11.06 -7.99
N ASN A 192 20.94 -10.31 -7.35
CA ASN A 192 21.12 -10.28 -5.90
C ASN A 192 20.60 -9.00 -5.24
N THR A 193 19.92 -8.17 -6.01
CA THR A 193 19.26 -6.96 -5.51
C THR A 193 17.78 -7.03 -5.84
N ILE A 194 16.96 -7.07 -4.80
CA ILE A 194 15.51 -7.29 -4.87
C ILE A 194 14.80 -5.97 -4.64
N GLN A 195 14.16 -5.45 -5.67
CA GLN A 195 13.25 -4.32 -5.55
C GLN A 195 11.92 -4.83 -5.00
N MET A 196 11.65 -4.61 -3.72
CA MET A 196 10.44 -5.15 -3.07
C MET A 196 9.14 -4.57 -3.68
N ALA A 197 9.20 -3.36 -4.22
CA ALA A 197 8.06 -2.74 -4.90
C ALA A 197 7.59 -3.53 -6.13
N ASP A 198 8.51 -4.21 -6.82
CA ASP A 198 8.22 -4.97 -8.05
C ASP A 198 7.66 -6.37 -7.76
N SER A 199 7.79 -6.84 -6.52
CA SER A 199 7.35 -8.18 -6.10
C SER A 199 5.86 -8.30 -5.77
N ASP A 200 5.11 -7.20 -5.76
CA ASP A 200 3.73 -7.13 -5.22
C ASP A 200 3.57 -7.77 -3.83
N CYS A 201 4.65 -7.73 -3.04
CA CYS A 201 4.66 -8.34 -1.71
C CYS A 201 3.96 -7.50 -0.64
N TYR A 202 3.68 -6.23 -0.89
CA TYR A 202 2.99 -5.41 0.09
C TYR A 202 1.49 -5.69 0.08
N LYS A 203 0.95 -6.01 1.26
CA LYS A 203 -0.50 -6.14 1.43
C LYS A 203 -1.16 -4.79 1.20
N LYS A 204 -2.32 -4.83 0.55
CA LYS A 204 -3.13 -3.64 0.25
C LYS A 204 -4.41 -3.69 1.07
N ALA A 205 -4.99 -2.53 1.32
CA ALA A 205 -6.32 -2.42 1.88
C ALA A 205 -7.34 -3.17 1.01
N ALA A 206 -8.33 -3.77 1.65
CA ALA A 206 -9.39 -4.49 0.95
C ALA A 206 -10.43 -3.52 0.37
N VAL A 207 -10.67 -2.39 1.06
CA VAL A 207 -11.59 -1.33 0.64
C VAL A 207 -10.79 -0.09 0.33
N THR A 208 -10.95 0.43 -0.90
CA THR A 208 -10.28 1.66 -1.37
C THR A 208 -11.24 2.83 -1.37
N ALA A 209 -10.71 4.05 -1.33
CA ALA A 209 -11.50 5.27 -1.46
C ALA A 209 -12.33 5.29 -2.75
N GLU A 210 -11.73 4.84 -3.87
CA GLU A 210 -12.41 4.73 -5.15
C GLU A 210 -13.63 3.78 -5.09
N SER A 211 -13.51 2.68 -4.39
CA SER A 211 -14.61 1.72 -4.23
C SER A 211 -15.78 2.26 -3.40
N LEU A 212 -15.55 3.29 -2.58
CA LEU A 212 -16.56 3.92 -1.73
C LEU A 212 -17.20 5.18 -2.34
N GLU A 213 -16.74 5.66 -3.50
CA GLU A 213 -17.34 6.84 -4.15
C GLU A 213 -18.84 6.71 -4.41
N PRO A 214 -19.36 5.56 -4.93
CA PRO A 214 -20.78 5.36 -5.09
C PRO A 214 -21.54 5.43 -3.76
N THR A 215 -21.00 4.81 -2.71
CA THR A 215 -21.57 4.83 -1.36
C THR A 215 -21.60 6.25 -0.80
N LEU A 216 -20.51 7.02 -0.99
CA LEU A 216 -20.46 8.43 -0.58
C LEU A 216 -21.53 9.27 -1.30
N ALA A 217 -21.64 9.11 -2.62
CA ALA A 217 -22.67 9.80 -3.42
C ALA A 217 -24.07 9.48 -2.90
N LEU A 218 -24.32 8.23 -2.53
CA LEU A 218 -25.55 7.76 -1.96
C LEU A 218 -25.84 8.40 -0.59
N TYR A 219 -24.86 8.40 0.33
CA TYR A 219 -25.02 9.06 1.64
C TYR A 219 -25.26 10.56 1.52
N ASN A 220 -24.56 11.24 0.62
CA ASN A 220 -24.80 12.67 0.37
C ASN A 220 -26.18 12.93 -0.24
N LYS A 221 -26.67 12.04 -1.12
CA LYS A 221 -28.02 12.11 -1.66
C LYS A 221 -29.07 11.97 -0.56
N ILE A 222 -28.91 10.98 0.32
CA ILE A 222 -29.81 10.76 1.46
C ILE A 222 -29.70 11.89 2.49
N GLY A 223 -28.48 12.42 2.69
CA GLY A 223 -28.22 13.55 3.58
C GLY A 223 -28.98 14.82 3.20
N ALA A 224 -29.41 14.93 1.95
CA ALA A 224 -30.26 16.02 1.48
C ALA A 224 -31.76 15.77 1.70
N VAL A 225 -32.16 14.61 2.18
CA VAL A 225 -33.56 14.26 2.41
C VAL A 225 -34.10 15.02 3.62
N GLU A 226 -35.16 15.75 3.40
CA GLU A 226 -35.95 16.43 4.43
C GLU A 226 -37.42 16.12 4.18
N ILE A 227 -38.05 15.37 5.08
CA ILE A 227 -39.45 14.99 4.93
C ILE A 227 -40.27 15.65 6.04
N THR A 228 -41.25 16.44 5.61
CA THR A 228 -42.19 17.05 6.53
C THR A 228 -43.61 16.54 6.22
N TYR A 229 -44.24 15.98 7.21
CA TYR A 229 -45.65 15.64 7.15
C TYR A 229 -46.46 16.87 7.58
N ASP A 230 -47.41 17.27 6.74
CA ASP A 230 -48.24 18.45 6.96
C ASP A 230 -49.69 18.03 7.16
N MET A 231 -50.24 18.31 8.34
CA MET A 231 -51.62 18.06 8.74
C MET A 231 -52.27 19.38 9.15
N THR A 232 -51.85 20.51 8.64
CA THR A 232 -52.34 21.85 8.99
C THR A 232 -53.64 22.23 8.29
N ASP A 233 -54.05 21.53 7.27
CA ASP A 233 -55.29 21.79 6.49
C ASP A 233 -56.55 21.15 7.10
N ARG A 234 -56.39 20.47 8.27
CA ARG A 234 -57.51 19.89 9.04
C ARG A 234 -58.32 20.93 9.78
N GLU A 235 -59.55 20.60 10.13
CA GLU A 235 -60.39 21.46 10.92
C GLU A 235 -59.95 21.48 12.39
N GLU A 236 -59.22 22.49 12.82
CA GLU A 236 -58.59 22.60 14.14
C GLU A 236 -59.56 22.47 15.34
N ILE A 237 -60.84 22.78 15.11
CA ILE A 237 -61.86 22.67 16.16
C ILE A 237 -62.15 21.22 16.54
N PHE A 238 -61.89 20.30 15.61
CA PHE A 238 -62.23 18.86 15.80
C PHE A 238 -61.03 17.96 15.79
N ASP A 239 -59.97 18.37 15.11
CA ASP A 239 -58.81 17.49 14.84
C ASP A 239 -57.49 18.14 15.24
N PRO A 240 -56.49 17.40 15.67
CA PRO A 240 -55.16 17.89 15.85
C PRO A 240 -54.56 18.36 14.52
N VAL A 241 -53.95 19.55 14.53
CA VAL A 241 -53.27 20.15 13.37
C VAL A 241 -51.79 20.33 13.71
N GLY A 242 -50.96 20.25 12.71
CA GLY A 242 -49.53 20.47 12.87
C GLY A 242 -48.68 19.85 11.80
N THR A 243 -47.40 19.94 11.99
CA THR A 243 -46.40 19.35 11.11
C THR A 243 -45.45 18.44 11.89
N GLU A 244 -45.05 17.35 11.31
CA GLU A 244 -44.01 16.47 11.86
C GLU A 244 -42.85 16.36 10.89
N LYS A 245 -41.67 16.63 11.41
CA LYS A 245 -40.45 16.60 10.61
C LYS A 245 -39.65 15.34 10.92
N LEU A 246 -39.35 14.56 9.90
CA LEU A 246 -38.44 13.45 9.98
C LEU A 246 -37.03 13.98 9.72
N ASP A 247 -36.19 13.98 10.75
CA ASP A 247 -34.84 14.50 10.69
C ASP A 247 -33.88 13.50 10.03
N HIS A 248 -32.77 14.06 9.54
CA HIS A 248 -31.72 13.32 8.85
C HIS A 248 -31.10 12.21 9.73
N ALA A 249 -30.86 12.48 11.02
CA ALA A 249 -30.21 11.52 11.91
C ALA A 249 -31.08 10.26 12.07
N THR A 250 -32.39 10.46 12.20
CA THR A 250 -33.38 9.38 12.26
C THR A 250 -33.39 8.56 10.97
N ILE A 251 -33.38 9.22 9.80
CA ILE A 251 -33.33 8.53 8.50
C ILE A 251 -32.06 7.69 8.39
N MET A 252 -30.91 8.24 8.76
CA MET A 252 -29.63 7.55 8.69
C MET A 252 -29.56 6.32 9.60
N ASP A 253 -30.23 6.32 10.77
CA ASP A 253 -30.29 5.16 11.65
C ASP A 253 -31.12 3.98 11.06
N TRP A 254 -31.95 4.25 10.04
CA TRP A 254 -32.79 3.24 9.39
C TRP A 254 -32.17 2.64 8.15
N ILE A 255 -31.02 3.18 7.70
CA ILE A 255 -30.47 2.86 6.39
C ILE A 255 -29.31 1.87 6.55
N THR A 256 -29.32 0.87 5.68
CA THR A 256 -28.17 0.04 5.35
C THR A 256 -27.90 0.14 3.87
N THR A 257 -26.60 0.19 3.50
CA THR A 257 -26.17 0.27 2.12
C THR A 257 -25.45 -1.02 1.71
N ASP A 258 -25.72 -1.48 0.49
CA ASP A 258 -24.96 -2.56 -0.17
C ASP A 258 -24.61 -2.08 -1.59
N GLY A 259 -23.35 -1.61 -1.75
CA GLY A 259 -22.92 -0.94 -2.96
C GLY A 259 -23.74 0.33 -3.23
N ASP A 260 -24.44 0.35 -4.37
CA ASP A 260 -25.30 1.48 -4.82
C ASP A 260 -26.74 1.37 -4.33
N ASP A 261 -27.09 0.30 -3.61
CA ASP A 261 -28.44 0.04 -3.15
C ASP A 261 -28.66 0.50 -1.72
N ILE A 262 -29.85 1.05 -1.45
CA ILE A 262 -30.33 1.44 -0.13
C ILE A 262 -31.41 0.46 0.33
N THR A 263 -31.24 -0.07 1.51
CA THR A 263 -32.30 -0.75 2.24
C THR A 263 -32.70 0.08 3.44
N VAL A 264 -34.00 0.38 3.56
CA VAL A 264 -34.58 1.12 4.70
C VAL A 264 -35.23 0.11 5.64
N ASP A 265 -34.93 0.22 6.93
CA ASP A 265 -35.59 -0.55 7.99
C ASP A 265 -37.06 -0.13 8.12
N THR A 266 -37.94 -0.91 7.52
CA THR A 266 -39.38 -0.62 7.48
C THR A 266 -40.06 -0.78 8.83
N ASP A 267 -39.48 -1.54 9.77
CA ASP A 267 -40.05 -1.70 11.10
C ASP A 267 -39.80 -0.42 11.92
N LYS A 268 -38.59 0.15 11.86
CA LYS A 268 -38.30 1.43 12.48
C LYS A 268 -39.14 2.56 11.87
N ALA A 269 -39.23 2.59 10.53
CA ALA A 269 -40.07 3.57 9.85
C ALA A 269 -41.53 3.46 10.23
N SER A 270 -42.06 2.22 10.37
CA SER A 270 -43.42 2.00 10.80
C SER A 270 -43.64 2.44 12.26
N ALA A 271 -42.71 2.17 13.15
CA ALA A 271 -42.81 2.63 14.54
C ALA A 271 -42.81 4.17 14.61
N TRP A 272 -41.98 4.84 13.82
CA TRP A 272 -41.94 6.32 13.78
C TRP A 272 -43.28 6.89 13.24
N VAL A 273 -43.78 6.37 12.13
CA VAL A 273 -45.06 6.80 11.56
C VAL A 273 -46.22 6.54 12.53
N GLN A 274 -46.19 5.42 13.25
CA GLN A 274 -47.21 5.13 14.27
C GLN A 274 -47.17 6.16 15.40
N GLU A 275 -45.98 6.42 15.99
CA GLU A 275 -45.80 7.28 17.14
C GLU A 275 -46.00 8.78 16.81
N HIS A 276 -45.45 9.24 15.71
CA HIS A 276 -45.41 10.67 15.37
C HIS A 276 -46.62 11.12 14.55
N ILE A 277 -47.21 10.22 13.80
CA ILE A 277 -48.34 10.55 12.93
C ILE A 277 -49.64 9.96 13.45
N ALA A 278 -49.76 8.61 13.50
CA ALA A 278 -51.01 7.97 13.78
C ALA A 278 -51.47 8.23 15.23
N ASP A 279 -50.60 8.08 16.22
CA ASP A 279 -50.98 8.24 17.63
C ASP A 279 -51.29 9.69 17.99
N LYS A 280 -50.69 10.66 17.29
CA LYS A 280 -50.90 12.09 17.53
C LYS A 280 -52.07 12.68 16.75
N TYR A 281 -52.31 12.22 15.52
CA TYR A 281 -53.19 12.89 14.57
C TYR A 281 -54.37 12.06 14.11
N ASP A 282 -54.49 10.78 14.46
CA ASP A 282 -55.65 9.96 14.17
C ASP A 282 -56.79 10.26 15.17
N THR A 283 -57.94 10.62 14.61
CA THR A 283 -59.13 10.98 15.39
C THR A 283 -60.36 10.12 15.08
N LEU A 284 -60.15 9.05 14.28
CA LEU A 284 -61.24 8.19 13.87
C LEU A 284 -61.99 7.63 15.07
N VAL A 285 -63.24 8.01 15.21
CA VAL A 285 -64.17 7.52 16.20
C VAL A 285 -65.24 6.70 15.50
N THR A 286 -65.31 5.43 15.86
CA THR A 286 -66.41 4.53 15.47
C THR A 286 -67.40 4.44 16.60
N GLY A 287 -68.65 4.90 16.43
CA GLY A 287 -69.73 4.72 17.38
C GLY A 287 -70.07 5.91 18.31
N TYR A 288 -71.00 5.72 19.19
CA TYR A 288 -71.86 6.65 19.89
C TYR A 288 -71.28 7.76 20.80
N ASN A 289 -70.04 8.08 20.82
CA ASN A 289 -69.48 8.98 21.85
C ASN A 289 -69.02 10.36 21.35
N PHE A 290 -69.50 10.79 20.18
CA PHE A 290 -69.22 12.13 19.75
C PHE A 290 -70.10 13.14 20.48
N LYS A 291 -69.48 14.09 21.20
CA LYS A 291 -70.18 15.13 21.93
C LYS A 291 -69.93 16.48 21.26
N PHE A 292 -70.95 17.12 20.75
CA PHE A 292 -70.92 18.45 20.20
C PHE A 292 -71.13 19.48 21.30
N LYS A 293 -70.25 20.45 21.46
CA LYS A 293 -70.40 21.58 22.35
C LYS A 293 -71.19 22.68 21.65
N ALA A 294 -72.48 22.64 21.73
CA ALA A 294 -73.37 23.65 21.17
C ALA A 294 -73.64 24.68 22.24
N THR A 295 -73.01 25.85 22.20
CA THR A 295 -73.34 27.06 22.97
C THR A 295 -73.50 26.84 24.50
N GLU A 296 -74.12 27.76 25.23
CA GLU A 296 -74.18 27.86 26.70
C GLU A 296 -74.84 26.69 27.45
N ASP A 297 -75.52 25.80 26.76
CA ASP A 297 -76.33 24.72 27.37
C ASP A 297 -75.66 23.33 27.49
N GLY A 298 -74.37 23.26 27.25
CA GLY A 298 -73.61 22.03 27.47
C GLY A 298 -73.41 21.13 26.22
N GLU A 299 -72.76 19.99 26.47
CA GLU A 299 -72.44 19.02 25.42
C GLU A 299 -73.69 18.24 24.98
N ILE A 300 -74.03 18.32 23.69
CA ILE A 300 -75.11 17.52 23.11
C ILE A 300 -74.52 16.27 22.47
N PRO A 301 -74.88 15.05 22.89
CA PRO A 301 -74.49 13.87 22.17
C PRO A 301 -75.17 13.83 20.79
N LEU A 302 -74.38 13.86 19.73
CA LEU A 302 -74.88 13.58 18.40
C LEU A 302 -74.96 12.07 18.21
N PRO A 303 -76.14 11.48 17.98
CA PRO A 303 -76.18 10.11 17.60
C PRO A 303 -75.64 9.96 16.20
N ILE A 304 -74.38 9.56 16.09
CA ILE A 304 -73.84 9.09 14.84
C ILE A 304 -74.51 7.74 14.59
N GLY A 305 -75.22 7.62 13.45
CA GLY A 305 -75.76 6.33 13.06
C GLY A 305 -74.66 5.24 13.06
N SER A 306 -75.05 3.98 13.20
CA SER A 306 -74.12 2.86 13.25
C SER A 306 -73.09 2.79 12.13
N ASP A 307 -73.27 3.58 11.06
CA ASP A 307 -72.44 3.66 9.86
C ASP A 307 -71.67 4.99 9.74
N GLY A 308 -71.79 5.89 10.73
CA GLY A 308 -71.07 7.18 10.74
C GLY A 308 -69.59 6.99 11.08
N ILE A 309 -68.73 7.33 10.16
CA ILE A 309 -67.29 7.39 10.31
C ILE A 309 -66.90 8.86 10.32
N TYR A 310 -66.31 9.32 11.42
CA TYR A 310 -65.78 10.67 11.54
C TYR A 310 -64.33 10.64 12.01
N GLY A 311 -63.55 11.54 11.41
CA GLY A 311 -62.16 11.72 11.79
C GLY A 311 -61.17 11.11 10.80
N TRP A 312 -59.90 11.18 11.17
CA TRP A 312 -58.78 10.75 10.36
C TRP A 312 -58.27 9.40 10.80
N LYS A 313 -57.87 8.57 9.85
CA LYS A 313 -57.19 7.30 10.11
C LYS A 313 -56.05 7.10 9.14
N THR A 314 -54.83 7.13 9.64
CA THR A 314 -53.66 6.89 8.88
C THR A 314 -53.52 5.43 8.43
N ASN A 315 -53.11 5.24 7.19
CA ASN A 315 -52.67 3.96 6.67
C ASN A 315 -51.17 3.84 6.85
N VAL A 316 -50.71 3.40 8.01
CA VAL A 316 -49.28 3.34 8.36
C VAL A 316 -48.47 2.59 7.30
N SER A 317 -48.92 1.42 6.85
CA SER A 317 -48.18 0.64 5.85
C SER A 317 -47.98 1.39 4.52
N ALA A 318 -49.05 2.01 3.98
CA ALA A 318 -48.97 2.76 2.73
C ALA A 318 -48.20 4.07 2.90
N THR A 319 -48.22 4.68 4.10
CA THR A 319 -47.40 5.85 4.42
C THR A 319 -45.92 5.49 4.44
N VAL A 320 -45.58 4.36 5.05
CA VAL A 320 -44.18 3.86 5.09
C VAL A 320 -43.68 3.49 3.70
N GLU A 321 -44.49 2.86 2.85
CA GLU A 321 -44.12 2.54 1.47
C GLU A 321 -43.72 3.81 0.70
N LYS A 322 -44.56 4.87 0.74
CA LYS A 322 -44.22 6.15 0.13
C LYS A 322 -43.02 6.83 0.77
N LEU A 323 -42.88 6.74 2.09
CA LEU A 323 -41.76 7.29 2.82
C LEU A 323 -40.43 6.68 2.35
N VAL A 324 -40.39 5.36 2.17
CA VAL A 324 -39.23 4.64 1.63
C VAL A 324 -38.89 5.11 0.22
N ASP A 325 -39.91 5.33 -0.63
CA ASP A 325 -39.70 5.83 -1.98
C ASP A 325 -39.05 7.23 -1.99
N TYR A 326 -39.51 8.15 -1.14
CA TYR A 326 -38.91 9.49 -1.02
C TYR A 326 -37.49 9.46 -0.47
N ILE A 327 -37.21 8.61 0.53
CA ILE A 327 -35.86 8.42 1.05
C ILE A 327 -34.94 7.92 -0.07
N LYS A 328 -35.36 6.90 -0.83
CA LYS A 328 -34.57 6.36 -1.96
C LYS A 328 -34.40 7.36 -3.09
N ALA A 329 -35.39 8.20 -3.35
CA ALA A 329 -35.30 9.26 -4.34
C ALA A 329 -34.32 10.38 -3.92
N GLY A 330 -34.07 10.54 -2.62
CA GLY A 330 -33.21 11.61 -2.08
C GLY A 330 -33.91 12.99 -2.17
N GLU A 331 -35.23 13.04 -1.97
CA GLU A 331 -36.04 14.24 -2.17
C GLU A 331 -36.36 14.92 -0.85
N ALA A 332 -36.31 16.24 -0.83
CA ALA A 332 -36.89 17.06 0.23
C ALA A 332 -38.35 17.37 -0.13
N VAL A 333 -39.29 16.88 0.69
CA VAL A 333 -40.73 16.98 0.38
C VAL A 333 -41.55 17.36 1.60
N THR A 334 -42.63 18.09 1.35
CA THR A 334 -43.71 18.29 2.31
C THR A 334 -44.91 17.50 1.81
N ILE A 335 -45.40 16.56 2.59
CA ILE A 335 -46.41 15.59 2.18
C ILE A 335 -47.45 15.38 3.26
N GLU A 336 -48.54 14.76 2.91
CA GLU A 336 -49.49 14.22 3.86
C GLU A 336 -49.29 12.70 4.03
N PRO A 337 -49.69 12.13 5.21
CA PRO A 337 -49.81 10.69 5.35
C PRO A 337 -50.82 10.10 4.36
N VAL A 338 -50.66 8.83 4.05
CA VAL A 338 -51.72 8.12 3.33
C VAL A 338 -52.82 7.73 4.34
N TYR A 339 -54.03 8.11 4.02
CA TYR A 339 -55.17 7.86 4.91
C TYR A 339 -55.96 6.62 4.52
N LYS A 340 -56.49 5.91 5.49
CA LYS A 340 -57.59 4.91 5.35
C LYS A 340 -58.92 5.61 5.36
N VAL A 341 -59.05 6.64 6.20
CA VAL A 341 -60.24 7.50 6.32
C VAL A 341 -59.75 8.93 6.42
N GLU A 342 -60.38 9.80 5.65
CA GLU A 342 -60.12 11.25 5.68
C GLU A 342 -61.26 11.96 6.39
N GLY A 343 -60.92 12.87 7.28
CA GLY A 343 -61.81 13.77 7.95
C GLY A 343 -62.12 15.03 7.11
N PHE A 344 -62.67 16.05 7.75
CA PHE A 344 -62.96 17.33 7.09
C PHE A 344 -61.70 18.20 6.94
N ARG A 345 -61.62 18.86 5.81
CA ARG A 345 -60.54 19.85 5.52
C ARG A 345 -61.12 21.28 5.57
N MET A 346 -60.36 22.22 6.06
CA MET A 346 -60.76 23.66 6.17
C MET A 346 -61.21 24.30 4.83
N ASN A 347 -60.75 23.81 3.70
CA ASN A 347 -60.99 24.40 2.39
C ASN A 347 -61.76 23.49 1.43
N SER A 348 -62.42 22.45 1.92
CA SER A 348 -63.28 21.62 1.08
C SER A 348 -64.64 22.30 0.90
N ASN A 349 -64.74 23.15 -0.16
CA ASN A 349 -66.05 23.63 -0.66
C ASN A 349 -66.71 22.57 -1.48
#